data_b4ff7af9b2cdf51fae5828fb257ddf19
#
_entry.id   b4ff7af9b2cdf51fae5828fb257ddf19
#
_cell.length_a   1.000
_cell.length_b   1.000
_cell.length_c   1.000
_cell.angle_alpha   90.00
_cell.angle_beta   90.00
_cell.angle_gamma   90.00
#
_symmetry.space_group_name_H-M   'P 1'
#
loop_
_entity.id
_entity.type
_entity.pdbx_description
1 polymer ?
#
loop_
_entity_poly.entity_id
_entity_poly.type
_entity_poly.pdbx_seq_one_letter_code
_entity_poly.pdbx_strand_id
1 'polypeptide(L)'
;MPVKNFYPGEEGEYNLQLFNPLAFGFAVIIPLIILLYLLKPRREEMMVPSTYLWEQVQKDIEASNPWQRLKKNLLLLLQLLAATLLVMALTRPYLPVAQDSARHIVVVLDCSASMAASDVSPSRFDEARQVAGKMADQLGPGDCMTLITMEEKPGILVSASRDRKEIKRLLQETRISSGSADLEPVLAIVSAMLKNDNNISLLILTDGGVKPLENQIKLSCPVKVELMGKSSDNLAITTLATRRQGSQVITLARVQNFSNRKTQSDIELRAQEMLIDVRTLVMNPGEIRDIVWDELPSGVELVEARLSVQDIYSPDNQAWAVVQAASKNRALLISRGNIFMEKALNLCPALDLYRTSPENYLEQNEYYDLYIFDGWLPQQLPQASIIVLNPPASNLFFVVNGTRKNIAFITASADEPLLRYVDVNDWQIANTNNITPPAGFKSLLNYEQKPLLAVGDYRGRRMAVFSFDLHNSNIPLQTGFPILINNLATWLLPERQNNAGIISGDEYRFTPLANNTEIIVLNPDGKEESFKTPFPPAFSTINPGPYRFTQVSDDREHSFYVVKNSGNLLESNLKPQNLSWIQTKQKPVKNISNREFWPFLAVICLFLLLLEWEVYRRGY
;
A
#
# COMPACT_ATOMS: atom_id res chain seq x y z
N MET A 1 22.78 -24.87 -2.64
CA MET A 1 22.00 -26.04 -3.09
C MET A 1 21.40 -25.71 -4.46
N PRO A 2 21.45 -26.61 -5.47
CA PRO A 2 20.84 -26.28 -6.77
C PRO A 2 19.33 -26.18 -6.63
N VAL A 3 18.77 -25.10 -7.15
CA VAL A 3 17.34 -24.89 -7.26
C VAL A 3 16.77 -26.02 -8.12
N LYS A 4 16.11 -26.99 -7.51
CA LYS A 4 15.41 -28.06 -8.22
C LYS A 4 14.35 -27.46 -9.13
N ASN A 5 14.34 -27.93 -10.37
CA ASN A 5 13.37 -27.60 -11.42
C ASN A 5 11.93 -27.56 -10.87
N PHE A 6 11.23 -26.52 -11.25
CA PHE A 6 9.90 -26.17 -10.76
C PHE A 6 8.77 -27.09 -11.24
N TYR A 7 9.06 -28.13 -12.04
CA TYR A 7 8.03 -29.03 -12.58
C TYR A 7 8.50 -30.48 -12.58
N PRO A 8 7.73 -31.41 -12.01
CA PRO A 8 7.90 -32.84 -12.31
C PRO A 8 7.39 -33.09 -13.74
N GLY A 9 8.25 -33.62 -14.58
CA GLY A 9 7.90 -34.05 -15.93
C GLY A 9 6.93 -35.23 -15.88
N GLU A 10 5.75 -35.07 -16.45
CA GLU A 10 5.01 -36.18 -17.05
C GLU A 10 5.33 -36.13 -18.55
N GLU A 11 6.11 -37.08 -19.05
CA GLU A 11 6.33 -37.38 -20.46
C GLU A 11 5.01 -37.85 -21.04
N GLY A 12 4.24 -36.95 -21.63
CA GLY A 12 3.15 -37.32 -22.50
C GLY A 12 3.74 -37.75 -23.83
N GLU A 13 3.48 -38.99 -24.29
CA GLU A 13 3.79 -39.41 -25.65
C GLU A 13 3.01 -38.52 -26.64
N TYR A 14 3.74 -37.63 -27.30
CA TYR A 14 3.15 -36.79 -28.36
C TYR A 14 3.22 -37.53 -29.68
N ASN A 15 2.07 -37.99 -30.19
CA ASN A 15 1.96 -38.63 -31.50
C ASN A 15 1.91 -37.60 -32.61
N LEU A 16 2.55 -37.91 -33.77
CA LEU A 16 2.52 -37.12 -34.99
C LEU A 16 1.07 -37.00 -35.49
N GLN A 17 0.60 -35.78 -35.66
CA GLN A 17 -0.75 -35.48 -36.19
C GLN A 17 -0.68 -34.74 -37.51
N LEU A 18 -1.76 -34.74 -38.27
CA LEU A 18 -1.84 -34.12 -39.58
C LEU A 18 -2.92 -33.03 -39.57
N PHE A 19 -2.56 -31.82 -40.02
CA PHE A 19 -3.51 -30.70 -40.14
C PHE A 19 -4.51 -30.91 -41.27
N ASN A 20 -4.05 -31.51 -42.39
CA ASN A 20 -4.88 -31.70 -43.57
C ASN A 20 -4.78 -33.14 -44.09
N PRO A 21 -5.46 -34.11 -43.47
CA PRO A 21 -5.42 -35.50 -43.90
C PRO A 21 -6.05 -35.71 -45.29
N LEU A 22 -6.94 -34.82 -45.74
CA LEU A 22 -7.55 -34.90 -47.10
C LEU A 22 -6.50 -34.70 -48.22
N ALA A 23 -5.36 -34.09 -47.91
CA ALA A 23 -4.27 -33.93 -48.87
C ALA A 23 -3.66 -35.27 -49.33
N PHE A 24 -3.88 -36.38 -48.61
CA PHE A 24 -3.54 -37.72 -49.13
C PHE A 24 -4.29 -38.07 -50.44
N GLY A 25 -5.41 -37.43 -50.76
CA GLY A 25 -6.07 -37.58 -52.06
C GLY A 25 -5.17 -37.23 -53.24
N PHE A 26 -4.18 -36.31 -53.04
CA PHE A 26 -3.18 -35.98 -54.07
C PHE A 26 -2.16 -37.13 -54.29
N ALA A 27 -2.13 -38.17 -53.44
CA ALA A 27 -1.31 -39.35 -53.67
C ALA A 27 -1.67 -40.11 -54.98
N VAL A 28 -2.83 -39.84 -55.58
CA VAL A 28 -3.21 -40.30 -56.91
C VAL A 28 -2.21 -39.87 -58.00
N ILE A 29 -1.44 -38.84 -57.78
CA ILE A 29 -0.36 -38.40 -58.67
C ILE A 29 0.74 -39.49 -58.79
N ILE A 30 1.01 -40.24 -57.73
CA ILE A 30 2.05 -41.30 -57.72
C ILE A 30 1.76 -42.42 -58.74
N PRO A 31 0.59 -43.09 -58.69
CA PRO A 31 0.24 -44.11 -59.72
C PRO A 31 0.11 -43.51 -61.13
N LEU A 32 -0.31 -42.22 -61.25
CA LEU A 32 -0.37 -41.51 -62.52
C LEU A 32 1.04 -41.32 -63.14
N ILE A 33 2.04 -40.97 -62.37
CA ILE A 33 3.43 -40.89 -62.83
C ILE A 33 3.92 -42.27 -63.30
N ILE A 34 3.68 -43.28 -62.52
CA ILE A 34 4.01 -44.69 -62.91
C ILE A 34 3.35 -45.08 -64.20
N LEU A 35 2.05 -44.78 -64.38
CA LEU A 35 1.29 -45.07 -65.60
C LEU A 35 1.91 -44.35 -66.80
N LEU A 36 2.24 -43.08 -66.70
CA LEU A 36 2.89 -42.32 -67.78
C LEU A 36 4.24 -42.92 -68.21
N TYR A 37 5.04 -43.44 -67.25
CA TYR A 37 6.28 -44.17 -67.56
C TYR A 37 6.09 -45.52 -68.18
N LEU A 38 4.92 -46.18 -68.00
CA LEU A 38 4.57 -47.45 -68.61
C LEU A 38 4.02 -47.30 -70.05
N LEU A 39 3.60 -46.06 -70.43
CA LEU A 39 3.14 -45.79 -71.76
C LEU A 39 4.29 -45.93 -72.78
N LYS A 40 4.13 -46.75 -73.79
CA LYS A 40 5.13 -47.12 -74.78
C LYS A 40 5.42 -45.86 -75.65
N PRO A 41 6.69 -45.37 -75.81
CA PRO A 41 6.98 -44.31 -76.77
C PRO A 41 6.72 -44.82 -78.19
N ARG A 42 6.02 -44.00 -79.03
CA ARG A 42 5.87 -44.29 -80.46
C ARG A 42 7.27 -44.30 -81.07
N ARG A 43 7.62 -45.43 -81.68
CA ARG A 43 8.81 -45.57 -82.53
C ARG A 43 8.49 -45.06 -83.90
N GLU A 44 9.24 -44.12 -84.43
CA GLU A 44 9.22 -43.77 -85.82
C GLU A 44 10.07 -44.80 -86.57
N GLU A 45 9.44 -45.42 -87.62
CA GLU A 45 10.14 -46.32 -88.50
C GLU A 45 10.97 -45.55 -89.51
N MET A 46 12.30 -45.62 -89.39
CA MET A 46 13.25 -45.06 -90.34
C MET A 46 13.86 -46.19 -91.12
N MET A 47 13.69 -46.17 -92.48
CA MET A 47 14.25 -47.16 -93.38
C MET A 47 15.79 -47.04 -93.41
N VAL A 48 16.46 -48.11 -92.98
CA VAL A 48 17.92 -48.16 -92.96
C VAL A 48 18.40 -49.20 -93.97
N PRO A 49 19.39 -48.93 -94.83
CA PRO A 49 19.75 -49.78 -95.95
C PRO A 49 20.42 -51.12 -95.63
N SER A 50 20.75 -51.47 -94.43
CA SER A 50 21.30 -52.74 -94.00
C SER A 50 20.95 -53.08 -92.57
N THR A 51 20.29 -54.18 -92.34
CA THR A 51 19.73 -54.63 -91.04
C THR A 51 20.63 -55.65 -90.31
N TYR A 52 21.69 -56.12 -90.90
CA TYR A 52 22.47 -57.24 -90.39
C TYR A 52 23.20 -57.00 -89.07
N LEU A 53 23.71 -55.77 -88.85
CA LEU A 53 24.36 -55.36 -87.58
C LEU A 53 23.33 -55.09 -86.49
N TRP A 54 22.14 -54.71 -86.83
CA TRP A 54 21.06 -54.37 -85.89
C TRP A 54 20.35 -55.62 -85.34
N GLU A 55 20.30 -56.75 -86.11
CA GLU A 55 19.75 -57.97 -85.60
C GLU A 55 20.58 -58.59 -84.45
N GLN A 56 21.88 -58.43 -84.46
CA GLN A 56 22.75 -58.85 -83.34
C GLN A 56 22.58 -58.05 -82.08
N VAL A 57 22.32 -56.79 -82.18
CA VAL A 57 22.07 -55.92 -81.04
C VAL A 57 20.67 -56.07 -80.46
N GLN A 58 19.70 -56.47 -81.31
CA GLN A 58 18.33 -56.64 -80.82
C GLN A 58 18.14 -57.88 -79.93
N LYS A 59 18.99 -58.88 -79.99
CA LYS A 59 18.87 -60.06 -79.12
C LYS A 59 19.18 -59.80 -77.67
N ASP A 60 19.88 -58.68 -77.33
CA ASP A 60 20.17 -58.31 -75.99
C ASP A 60 19.20 -57.32 -75.32
N ILE A 61 18.17 -56.87 -76.06
CA ILE A 61 17.26 -55.82 -75.60
C ILE A 61 15.85 -56.28 -75.28
N GLU A 62 15.54 -57.55 -75.30
CA GLU A 62 14.20 -58.01 -74.82
C GLU A 62 14.20 -58.26 -73.30
N ALA A 63 14.24 -57.22 -72.55
CA ALA A 63 13.75 -57.25 -71.17
C ALA A 63 12.21 -57.10 -71.23
N SER A 64 11.54 -58.28 -71.32
CA SER A 64 10.10 -58.38 -71.46
C SER A 64 9.30 -58.14 -70.18
N ASN A 65 9.88 -57.57 -69.16
CA ASN A 65 9.21 -57.30 -67.88
C ASN A 65 9.13 -55.79 -67.58
N PRO A 66 7.95 -55.15 -67.61
CA PRO A 66 7.78 -53.71 -67.36
C PRO A 66 8.35 -53.31 -66.03
N TRP A 67 8.41 -54.18 -65.00
CA TRP A 67 9.00 -53.94 -63.70
C TRP A 67 10.52 -53.82 -63.72
N GLN A 68 11.25 -54.50 -64.69
CA GLN A 68 12.72 -54.36 -64.79
C GLN A 68 13.11 -53.03 -65.41
N ARG A 69 12.27 -52.41 -66.26
CA ARG A 69 12.50 -51.06 -66.79
C ARG A 69 12.31 -49.97 -65.73
N LEU A 70 11.38 -50.18 -64.77
CA LEU A 70 11.20 -49.27 -63.63
C LEU A 70 12.42 -49.24 -62.71
N LYS A 71 13.08 -50.40 -62.48
CA LYS A 71 14.21 -50.51 -61.58
C LYS A 71 15.50 -49.76 -62.04
N LYS A 72 15.62 -49.50 -63.34
CA LYS A 72 16.80 -48.84 -63.93
C LYS A 72 16.64 -47.35 -64.15
N ASN A 73 15.51 -46.75 -63.76
CA ASN A 73 15.21 -45.36 -64.08
C ASN A 73 15.33 -44.47 -62.85
N LEU A 74 16.56 -43.95 -62.61
CA LEU A 74 16.83 -43.07 -61.48
C LEU A 74 15.93 -41.83 -61.49
N LEU A 75 15.57 -41.35 -62.66
CA LEU A 75 14.72 -40.13 -62.82
C LEU A 75 13.29 -40.40 -62.30
N LEU A 76 12.72 -41.61 -62.62
CA LEU A 76 11.42 -42.01 -62.07
C LEU A 76 11.43 -42.11 -60.53
N LEU A 77 12.52 -42.67 -59.97
CA LEU A 77 12.66 -42.80 -58.53
C LEU A 77 12.71 -41.43 -57.84
N LEU A 78 13.45 -40.45 -58.40
CA LEU A 78 13.49 -39.09 -57.90
C LEU A 78 12.13 -38.39 -57.98
N GLN A 79 11.37 -38.58 -59.10
CA GLN A 79 10.01 -38.03 -59.28
C GLN A 79 9.03 -38.61 -58.27
N LEU A 80 9.05 -39.93 -58.05
CA LEU A 80 8.18 -40.58 -57.07
C LEU A 80 8.50 -40.11 -55.65
N LEU A 81 9.79 -39.92 -55.33
CA LEU A 81 10.22 -39.45 -54.04
C LEU A 81 9.81 -37.98 -53.82
N ALA A 82 9.99 -37.12 -54.84
CA ALA A 82 9.57 -35.73 -54.79
C ALA A 82 8.03 -35.62 -54.65
N ALA A 83 7.27 -36.40 -55.43
CA ALA A 83 5.81 -36.45 -55.33
C ALA A 83 5.33 -36.90 -53.94
N THR A 84 5.98 -37.93 -53.38
CA THR A 84 5.67 -38.44 -52.04
C THR A 84 5.95 -37.36 -50.97
N LEU A 85 7.10 -36.70 -51.03
CA LEU A 85 7.45 -35.63 -50.11
C LEU A 85 6.51 -34.43 -50.25
N LEU A 86 6.10 -34.10 -51.48
CA LEU A 86 5.15 -33.01 -51.70
C LEU A 86 3.77 -33.33 -51.10
N VAL A 87 3.26 -34.56 -51.29
CA VAL A 87 2.02 -35.02 -50.66
C VAL A 87 2.17 -34.97 -49.13
N MET A 88 3.27 -35.46 -48.59
CA MET A 88 3.53 -35.37 -47.13
C MET A 88 3.62 -33.93 -46.64
N ALA A 89 4.22 -33.01 -47.40
CA ALA A 89 4.25 -31.60 -47.05
C ALA A 89 2.84 -30.99 -47.04
N LEU A 90 1.98 -31.34 -48.03
CA LEU A 90 0.61 -30.87 -48.10
C LEU A 90 -0.30 -31.39 -46.96
N THR A 91 0.00 -32.56 -46.38
CA THR A 91 -0.70 -33.03 -45.18
C THR A 91 -0.38 -32.23 -43.94
N ARG A 92 0.63 -31.35 -43.99
CA ARG A 92 1.11 -30.48 -42.87
C ARG A 92 1.28 -31.28 -41.58
N PRO A 93 2.22 -32.23 -41.51
CA PRO A 93 2.47 -32.98 -40.29
C PRO A 93 2.96 -32.05 -39.19
N TYR A 94 2.41 -32.20 -37.99
CA TYR A 94 2.81 -31.43 -36.81
C TYR A 94 2.92 -32.33 -35.58
N LEU A 95 3.79 -31.92 -34.67
CA LEU A 95 3.86 -32.48 -33.32
C LEU A 95 3.28 -31.44 -32.36
N PRO A 96 2.26 -31.81 -31.57
CA PRO A 96 1.85 -30.99 -30.47
C PRO A 96 2.99 -30.96 -29.42
N VAL A 97 3.72 -29.87 -29.38
CA VAL A 97 4.80 -29.66 -28.39
C VAL A 97 4.24 -28.73 -27.31
N ALA A 98 4.38 -29.12 -26.04
CA ALA A 98 4.10 -28.20 -24.97
C ALA A 98 5.09 -27.02 -25.12
N GLN A 99 4.61 -25.93 -25.64
CA GLN A 99 5.35 -24.69 -25.66
C GLN A 99 5.11 -24.05 -24.30
N ASP A 100 6.18 -23.81 -23.55
CA ASP A 100 6.08 -22.93 -22.40
C ASP A 100 5.57 -21.60 -22.93
N SER A 101 4.29 -21.34 -22.71
CA SER A 101 3.71 -20.02 -22.98
C SER A 101 4.60 -19.00 -22.25
N ALA A 102 4.84 -17.87 -22.86
CA ALA A 102 5.51 -16.78 -22.20
C ALA A 102 4.89 -16.58 -20.81
N ARG A 103 5.69 -16.82 -19.77
CA ARG A 103 5.22 -16.80 -18.37
C ARG A 103 5.15 -15.37 -17.89
N HIS A 104 4.07 -15.03 -17.22
CA HIS A 104 3.99 -13.79 -16.47
C HIS A 104 4.21 -14.10 -14.99
N ILE A 105 5.39 -13.78 -14.48
CA ILE A 105 5.74 -14.04 -13.08
C ILE A 105 5.44 -12.78 -12.28
N VAL A 106 4.47 -12.88 -11.37
CA VAL A 106 4.18 -11.82 -10.41
C VAL A 106 4.93 -12.15 -9.12
N VAL A 107 5.89 -11.30 -8.75
CA VAL A 107 6.67 -11.41 -7.52
C VAL A 107 6.16 -10.38 -6.54
N VAL A 108 5.73 -10.84 -5.39
CA VAL A 108 5.34 -10.02 -4.24
C VAL A 108 6.50 -10.04 -3.25
N LEU A 109 7.07 -8.88 -3.00
CA LEU A 109 8.16 -8.68 -2.06
C LEU A 109 7.61 -8.05 -0.79
N ASP A 110 7.70 -8.76 0.31
CA ASP A 110 7.38 -8.24 1.62
C ASP A 110 8.41 -7.18 2.04
N CYS A 111 7.90 -5.97 2.29
CA CYS A 111 8.69 -4.83 2.72
C CYS A 111 8.35 -4.40 4.16
N SER A 112 7.68 -5.27 4.94
CA SER A 112 7.36 -4.99 6.35
C SER A 112 8.60 -4.84 7.23
N ALA A 113 8.41 -4.26 8.39
CA ALA A 113 9.49 -3.98 9.33
C ALA A 113 10.20 -5.26 9.83
N SER A 114 9.47 -6.36 10.02
CA SER A 114 10.00 -7.67 10.43
C SER A 114 11.03 -8.26 9.44
N MET A 115 10.94 -7.88 8.16
CA MET A 115 11.90 -8.30 7.13
C MET A 115 13.30 -7.70 7.32
N ALA A 116 13.47 -6.73 8.24
CA ALA A 116 14.80 -6.23 8.66
C ALA A 116 15.54 -7.17 9.60
N ALA A 117 14.89 -8.25 10.09
CA ALA A 117 15.49 -9.20 10.99
C ALA A 117 16.77 -9.85 10.39
N SER A 118 17.79 -10.03 11.24
CA SER A 118 19.14 -10.44 10.87
C SER A 118 19.45 -11.93 11.14
N ASP A 119 18.42 -12.75 11.36
CA ASP A 119 18.57 -14.21 11.50
C ASP A 119 19.03 -14.90 10.20
N VAL A 120 18.97 -14.18 9.10
CA VAL A 120 19.57 -14.49 7.80
C VAL A 120 20.45 -13.31 7.40
N SER A 121 21.69 -13.59 6.96
CA SER A 121 22.65 -12.52 6.63
C SER A 121 22.47 -12.02 5.19
N PRO A 122 22.46 -10.71 4.94
CA PRO A 122 22.48 -9.62 5.92
C PRO A 122 21.14 -9.35 6.59
N SER A 123 19.99 -9.60 5.90
CA SER A 123 18.63 -9.52 6.43
C SER A 123 17.69 -10.44 5.66
N ARG A 124 16.49 -10.72 6.19
CA ARG A 124 15.41 -11.44 5.48
C ARG A 124 15.04 -10.74 4.16
N PHE A 125 14.98 -9.42 4.19
CA PHE A 125 14.67 -8.59 3.02
C PHE A 125 15.75 -8.74 1.93
N ASP A 126 17.02 -8.74 2.31
CA ASP A 126 18.11 -8.93 1.36
C ASP A 126 18.10 -10.33 0.74
N GLU A 127 17.75 -11.37 1.52
CA GLU A 127 17.53 -12.71 1.01
C GLU A 127 16.38 -12.73 -0.01
N ALA A 128 15.23 -12.11 0.32
CA ALA A 128 14.07 -12.01 -0.57
C ALA A 128 14.43 -11.27 -1.87
N ARG A 129 15.16 -10.15 -1.79
CA ARG A 129 15.66 -9.41 -2.97
C ARG A 129 16.56 -10.26 -3.85
N GLN A 130 17.45 -11.08 -3.24
CA GLN A 130 18.31 -11.99 -3.99
C GLN A 130 17.52 -13.09 -4.70
N VAL A 131 16.48 -13.64 -4.05
CA VAL A 131 15.58 -14.62 -4.66
C VAL A 131 14.86 -14.01 -5.85
N ALA A 132 14.26 -12.82 -5.68
CA ALA A 132 13.59 -12.08 -6.75
C ALA A 132 14.56 -11.76 -7.91
N GLY A 133 15.79 -11.34 -7.61
CA GLY A 133 16.84 -11.08 -8.60
C GLY A 133 17.24 -12.32 -9.40
N LYS A 134 17.38 -13.48 -8.75
CA LYS A 134 17.63 -14.76 -9.43
C LYS A 134 16.48 -15.16 -10.34
N MET A 135 15.23 -14.91 -9.92
CA MET A 135 14.06 -15.14 -10.77
C MET A 135 14.07 -14.25 -12.02
N ALA A 136 14.47 -12.97 -11.87
CA ALA A 136 14.65 -12.07 -13.01
C ALA A 136 15.72 -12.56 -13.99
N ASP A 137 16.81 -13.17 -13.50
CA ASP A 137 17.85 -13.77 -14.36
C ASP A 137 17.35 -14.98 -15.15
N GLN A 138 16.38 -15.71 -14.61
CA GLN A 138 15.81 -16.92 -15.19
C GLN A 138 14.67 -16.66 -16.18
N LEU A 139 14.29 -15.40 -16.43
CA LEU A 139 13.29 -15.07 -17.44
C LEU A 139 13.73 -15.56 -18.81
N GLY A 140 12.89 -16.38 -19.46
CA GLY A 140 13.11 -16.87 -20.83
C GLY A 140 12.70 -15.83 -21.89
N PRO A 141 12.95 -16.16 -23.18
CA PRO A 141 12.45 -15.34 -24.27
C PRO A 141 10.92 -15.25 -24.24
N GLY A 142 10.39 -14.03 -24.10
CA GLY A 142 8.95 -13.79 -24.03
C GLY A 142 8.38 -13.71 -22.61
N ASP A 143 9.06 -14.26 -21.59
CA ASP A 143 8.63 -14.13 -20.18
C ASP A 143 8.65 -12.67 -19.75
N CYS A 144 7.75 -12.31 -18.83
CA CYS A 144 7.72 -10.99 -18.20
C CYS A 144 7.52 -11.11 -16.69
N MET A 145 7.94 -10.08 -15.97
CA MET A 145 7.81 -10.01 -14.52
C MET A 145 7.09 -8.73 -14.10
N THR A 146 6.18 -8.89 -13.15
CA THR A 146 5.61 -7.79 -12.37
C THR A 146 6.15 -7.89 -10.95
N LEU A 147 6.58 -6.76 -10.40
CA LEU A 147 7.10 -6.66 -9.03
C LEU A 147 6.17 -5.80 -8.22
N ILE A 148 5.65 -6.34 -7.13
CA ILE A 148 4.72 -5.67 -6.21
C ILE A 148 5.37 -5.67 -4.82
N THR A 149 5.40 -4.50 -4.16
CA THR A 149 5.75 -4.41 -2.73
C THR A 149 4.52 -4.70 -1.88
N MET A 150 4.70 -5.49 -0.82
CA MET A 150 3.69 -5.75 0.19
C MET A 150 4.01 -4.93 1.43
N GLU A 151 3.20 -3.91 1.63
CA GLU A 151 3.26 -2.91 2.68
C GLU A 151 1.84 -2.61 3.15
N GLU A 152 1.64 -1.64 4.02
CA GLU A 152 0.29 -1.16 4.38
C GLU A 152 -0.48 -0.65 3.13
N LYS A 153 0.24 -0.04 2.18
CA LYS A 153 -0.27 0.33 0.85
C LYS A 153 0.62 -0.29 -0.22
N PRO A 154 0.20 -1.37 -0.88
CA PRO A 154 1.03 -2.04 -1.86
C PRO A 154 1.40 -1.13 -3.03
N GLY A 155 2.64 -1.24 -3.50
CA GLY A 155 3.17 -0.53 -4.65
C GLY A 155 3.47 -1.47 -5.82
N ILE A 156 3.12 -1.09 -7.04
CA ILE A 156 3.56 -1.80 -8.25
C ILE A 156 4.82 -1.10 -8.74
N LEU A 157 5.99 -1.71 -8.53
CA LEU A 157 7.27 -1.16 -8.93
C LEU A 157 7.49 -1.26 -10.44
N VAL A 158 7.11 -2.38 -11.03
CA VAL A 158 7.16 -2.61 -12.46
C VAL A 158 6.04 -3.56 -12.86
N SER A 159 5.44 -3.34 -14.04
CA SER A 159 4.37 -4.17 -14.57
C SER A 159 4.78 -4.81 -15.89
N ALA A 160 4.71 -6.15 -15.95
CA ALA A 160 4.97 -6.97 -17.14
C ALA A 160 6.28 -6.62 -17.88
N SER A 161 7.33 -6.24 -17.15
CA SER A 161 8.63 -5.89 -17.74
C SER A 161 9.39 -7.15 -18.17
N ARG A 162 10.11 -7.03 -19.29
CA ARG A 162 11.06 -8.01 -19.82
C ARG A 162 12.50 -7.58 -19.63
N ASP A 163 12.70 -6.35 -19.17
CA ASP A 163 14.03 -5.80 -18.93
C ASP A 163 14.57 -6.21 -17.55
N ARG A 164 15.44 -7.23 -17.57
CA ARG A 164 16.10 -7.74 -16.37
C ARG A 164 16.91 -6.68 -15.63
N LYS A 165 17.49 -5.70 -16.36
CA LYS A 165 18.31 -4.66 -15.74
C LYS A 165 17.43 -3.67 -14.97
N GLU A 166 16.32 -3.27 -15.56
CA GLU A 166 15.32 -2.43 -14.93
C GLU A 166 14.77 -3.08 -13.65
N ILE A 167 14.34 -4.35 -13.74
CA ILE A 167 13.83 -5.12 -12.59
C ILE A 167 14.85 -5.13 -11.45
N LYS A 168 16.12 -5.45 -11.76
CA LYS A 168 17.19 -5.50 -10.75
C LYS A 168 17.49 -4.13 -10.14
N ARG A 169 17.47 -3.07 -10.94
CA ARG A 169 17.65 -1.70 -10.44
C ARG A 169 16.56 -1.34 -9.44
N LEU A 170 15.29 -1.59 -9.79
CA LEU A 170 14.16 -1.32 -8.91
C LEU A 170 14.20 -2.16 -7.63
N LEU A 171 14.60 -3.44 -7.70
CA LEU A 171 14.83 -4.27 -6.52
C LEU A 171 15.91 -3.70 -5.59
N GLN A 172 16.98 -3.08 -6.14
CA GLN A 172 18.03 -2.47 -5.34
C GLN A 172 17.59 -1.14 -4.70
N GLU A 173 16.72 -0.39 -5.37
CA GLU A 173 16.17 0.88 -4.89
C GLU A 173 15.07 0.68 -3.84
N THR A 174 14.42 -0.50 -3.82
CA THR A 174 13.37 -0.82 -2.86
C THR A 174 13.92 -0.89 -1.44
N ARG A 175 13.18 -0.32 -0.48
CA ARG A 175 13.55 -0.27 0.93
C ARG A 175 12.48 -0.94 1.78
N ILE A 176 12.88 -1.30 3.00
CA ILE A 176 11.96 -1.78 4.03
C ILE A 176 11.12 -0.60 4.51
N SER A 177 9.81 -0.81 4.60
CA SER A 177 8.88 0.08 5.29
C SER A 177 8.95 -0.19 6.80
N SER A 178 8.58 0.78 7.60
CA SER A 178 8.42 0.58 9.04
C SER A 178 7.00 0.14 9.43
N GLY A 179 6.13 -0.10 8.43
CA GLY A 179 4.77 -0.59 8.61
C GLY A 179 4.65 -2.11 8.55
N SER A 180 3.43 -2.60 8.76
CA SER A 180 3.10 -4.03 8.67
C SER A 180 2.68 -4.42 7.26
N ALA A 181 2.96 -5.67 6.89
CA ALA A 181 2.51 -6.22 5.63
C ALA A 181 0.99 -6.41 5.59
N ASP A 182 0.36 -5.95 4.51
CA ASP A 182 -1.05 -6.21 4.24
C ASP A 182 -1.18 -7.01 2.94
N LEU A 183 -1.60 -8.26 3.08
CA LEU A 183 -1.70 -9.20 1.97
C LEU A 183 -3.00 -9.04 1.18
N GLU A 184 -4.09 -8.60 1.81
CA GLU A 184 -5.41 -8.52 1.17
C GLU A 184 -5.43 -7.59 -0.04
N PRO A 185 -4.90 -6.34 0.02
CA PRO A 185 -4.83 -5.47 -1.14
C PRO A 185 -3.94 -6.02 -2.27
N VAL A 186 -2.85 -6.72 -1.92
CA VAL A 186 -1.97 -7.37 -2.90
C VAL A 186 -2.71 -8.47 -3.67
N LEU A 187 -3.45 -9.34 -2.94
CA LEU A 187 -4.24 -10.40 -3.57
C LEU A 187 -5.37 -9.82 -4.45
N ALA A 188 -5.95 -8.69 -4.08
CA ALA A 188 -6.94 -7.99 -4.89
C ALA A 188 -6.33 -7.48 -6.22
N ILE A 189 -5.12 -6.91 -6.19
CA ILE A 189 -4.38 -6.49 -7.39
C ILE A 189 -4.12 -7.70 -8.29
N VAL A 190 -3.58 -8.79 -7.74
CA VAL A 190 -3.29 -10.01 -8.51
C VAL A 190 -4.56 -10.62 -9.09
N SER A 191 -5.66 -10.63 -8.34
CA SER A 191 -6.97 -11.09 -8.82
C SER A 191 -7.50 -10.25 -9.99
N ALA A 192 -7.27 -8.93 -9.97
CA ALA A 192 -7.63 -8.06 -11.08
C ALA A 192 -6.76 -8.34 -12.33
N MET A 193 -5.47 -8.61 -12.15
CA MET A 193 -4.56 -8.98 -13.25
C MET A 193 -4.97 -10.31 -13.91
N LEU A 194 -5.41 -11.30 -13.11
CA LEU A 194 -5.84 -12.60 -13.59
C LEU A 194 -7.08 -12.56 -14.52
N LYS A 195 -7.88 -11.48 -14.47
CA LYS A 195 -9.00 -11.31 -15.41
C LYS A 195 -8.54 -11.11 -16.85
N ASN A 196 -7.33 -10.57 -17.04
CA ASN A 196 -6.79 -10.22 -18.35
C ASN A 196 -5.65 -11.16 -18.80
N ASP A 197 -5.04 -11.90 -17.88
CA ASP A 197 -3.91 -12.79 -18.15
C ASP A 197 -4.01 -14.07 -17.34
N ASN A 198 -4.23 -15.19 -18.04
CA ASN A 198 -4.36 -16.52 -17.43
C ASN A 198 -3.00 -17.23 -17.22
N ASN A 199 -1.89 -16.65 -17.70
CA ASN A 199 -0.55 -17.25 -17.60
C ASN A 199 0.26 -16.71 -16.41
N ILE A 200 -0.40 -16.10 -15.44
CA ILE A 200 0.21 -15.58 -14.23
C ILE A 200 0.63 -16.73 -13.29
N SER A 201 1.85 -16.65 -12.80
CA SER A 201 2.35 -17.42 -11.65
C SER A 201 2.76 -16.46 -10.55
N LEU A 202 2.21 -16.65 -9.34
CA LEU A 202 2.45 -15.78 -8.19
C LEU A 202 3.53 -16.37 -7.29
N LEU A 203 4.57 -15.57 -6.98
CA LEU A 203 5.57 -15.86 -5.97
C LEU A 203 5.50 -14.81 -4.87
N ILE A 204 5.26 -15.23 -3.64
CA ILE A 204 5.24 -14.36 -2.47
C ILE A 204 6.49 -14.65 -1.64
N LEU A 205 7.29 -13.61 -1.40
CA LEU A 205 8.51 -13.65 -0.59
C LEU A 205 8.23 -12.88 0.70
N THR A 206 8.05 -13.58 1.82
CA THR A 206 7.60 -13.02 3.10
C THR A 206 8.09 -13.88 4.27
N ASP A 207 8.11 -13.35 5.47
CA ASP A 207 8.28 -14.13 6.70
C ASP A 207 6.93 -14.65 7.25
N GLY A 208 5.82 -14.25 6.64
CA GLY A 208 4.47 -14.67 7.00
C GLY A 208 3.82 -13.82 8.10
N GLY A 209 4.50 -12.78 8.59
CA GLY A 209 3.96 -11.80 9.55
C GLY A 209 2.98 -10.82 8.91
N VAL A 210 1.88 -11.32 8.34
CA VAL A 210 0.89 -10.52 7.63
C VAL A 210 -0.36 -10.28 8.48
N LYS A 211 -1.05 -9.16 8.23
CA LYS A 211 -2.35 -8.90 8.86
C LYS A 211 -3.34 -10.03 8.55
N PRO A 212 -4.20 -10.42 9.50
CA PRO A 212 -5.26 -11.38 9.24
C PRO A 212 -6.15 -10.92 8.09
N LEU A 213 -6.49 -11.84 7.17
CA LEU A 213 -7.41 -11.52 6.07
C LEU A 213 -8.85 -11.39 6.57
N GLU A 214 -9.53 -10.33 6.18
CA GLU A 214 -10.97 -10.17 6.41
C GLU A 214 -11.78 -11.01 5.43
N ASN A 215 -11.30 -11.15 4.18
CA ASN A 215 -11.97 -11.86 3.11
C ASN A 215 -11.09 -12.97 2.52
N GLN A 216 -11.70 -14.14 2.24
CA GLN A 216 -11.01 -15.22 1.53
C GLN A 216 -10.98 -14.93 0.02
N ILE A 217 -9.84 -14.48 -0.50
CA ILE A 217 -9.63 -14.27 -1.94
C ILE A 217 -9.07 -15.57 -2.54
N LYS A 218 -9.85 -16.21 -3.42
CA LYS A 218 -9.40 -17.40 -4.17
C LYS A 218 -8.73 -16.97 -5.46
N LEU A 219 -7.45 -17.32 -5.62
CA LEU A 219 -6.72 -17.10 -6.85
C LEU A 219 -6.81 -18.30 -7.77
N SER A 220 -6.99 -18.08 -9.07
CA SER A 220 -7.03 -19.11 -10.12
C SER A 220 -5.68 -19.34 -10.81
N CYS A 221 -4.57 -18.98 -10.14
CA CYS A 221 -3.22 -19.17 -10.65
C CYS A 221 -2.37 -20.04 -9.70
N PRO A 222 -1.24 -20.58 -10.17
CA PRO A 222 -0.24 -21.21 -9.30
C PRO A 222 0.31 -20.17 -8.32
N VAL A 223 0.28 -20.48 -7.01
CA VAL A 223 0.83 -19.63 -5.95
C VAL A 223 1.91 -20.40 -5.21
N LYS A 224 3.11 -19.81 -5.15
CA LYS A 224 4.21 -20.26 -4.31
C LYS A 224 4.48 -19.20 -3.25
N VAL A 225 4.56 -19.62 -2.00
CA VAL A 225 5.06 -18.79 -0.90
C VAL A 225 6.44 -19.31 -0.54
N GLU A 226 7.41 -18.42 -0.49
CA GLU A 226 8.77 -18.71 -0.02
C GLU A 226 8.98 -17.93 1.26
N LEU A 227 9.13 -18.69 2.36
CA LEU A 227 9.26 -18.11 3.68
C LEU A 227 10.70 -17.69 3.93
N MET A 228 10.86 -16.43 4.35
CA MET A 228 12.12 -15.86 4.80
C MET A 228 12.26 -16.01 6.31
N GLY A 229 13.50 -16.15 6.78
CA GLY A 229 13.80 -16.26 8.21
C GLY A 229 13.86 -17.69 8.74
N LYS A 230 14.54 -17.83 9.90
CA LYS A 230 14.88 -19.12 10.54
C LYS A 230 14.64 -19.12 12.04
N SER A 231 14.63 -17.96 12.68
CA SER A 231 14.56 -17.80 14.13
C SER A 231 13.44 -16.85 14.54
N SER A 232 13.01 -17.00 15.81
CA SER A 232 12.10 -16.07 16.46
C SER A 232 12.73 -15.41 17.70
N ASP A 233 14.08 -15.41 17.78
CA ASP A 233 14.80 -14.91 18.94
C ASP A 233 14.71 -13.38 19.03
N ASN A 234 13.64 -12.88 19.68
CA ASN A 234 13.36 -11.46 19.83
C ASN A 234 12.79 -11.14 21.22
N LEU A 235 13.24 -10.05 21.82
CA LEU A 235 12.70 -9.45 23.04
C LEU A 235 12.32 -8.00 22.72
N ALA A 236 11.06 -7.66 22.74
CA ALA A 236 10.56 -6.40 22.21
C ALA A 236 9.86 -5.54 23.26
N ILE A 237 10.00 -4.21 23.13
CA ILE A 237 9.11 -3.25 23.77
C ILE A 237 7.91 -3.05 22.84
N THR A 238 6.80 -3.73 23.14
CA THR A 238 5.60 -3.68 22.28
C THR A 238 4.73 -2.46 22.53
N THR A 239 4.90 -1.79 23.67
CA THR A 239 4.17 -0.56 24.02
C THR A 239 5.00 0.27 24.98
N LEU A 240 5.11 1.56 24.71
CA LEU A 240 5.52 2.56 25.68
C LEU A 240 4.49 3.68 25.67
N ALA A 241 3.91 3.97 26.82
CA ALA A 241 2.86 4.97 26.96
C ALA A 241 3.06 5.80 28.25
N THR A 242 2.67 7.06 28.17
CA THR A 242 2.68 7.96 29.33
C THR A 242 1.25 8.43 29.63
N ARG A 243 0.93 8.58 30.89
CA ARG A 243 -0.34 9.15 31.34
C ARG A 243 -0.09 10.13 32.48
N ARG A 244 -0.61 11.34 32.34
CA ARG A 244 -0.58 12.32 33.43
C ARG A 244 -1.75 12.09 34.38
N GLN A 245 -1.46 12.05 35.70
CA GLN A 245 -2.44 11.98 36.76
C GLN A 245 -2.15 13.09 37.79
N GLY A 246 -2.85 14.22 37.65
CA GLY A 246 -2.54 15.44 38.40
C GLY A 246 -1.15 16.00 38.03
N SER A 247 -0.28 16.13 39.04
CA SER A 247 1.11 16.58 38.84
C SER A 247 2.06 15.46 38.45
N GLN A 248 1.68 14.18 38.64
CA GLN A 248 2.52 13.01 38.36
C GLN A 248 2.33 12.52 36.92
N VAL A 249 3.38 11.97 36.37
CA VAL A 249 3.36 11.29 35.08
C VAL A 249 3.73 9.84 35.27
N ILE A 250 2.80 8.96 34.98
CA ILE A 250 2.97 7.51 35.01
C ILE A 250 3.44 7.06 33.62
N THR A 251 4.50 6.27 33.56
CA THR A 251 5.02 5.66 32.34
C THR A 251 4.84 4.15 32.42
N LEU A 252 4.31 3.55 31.35
CA LEU A 252 4.12 2.11 31.24
C LEU A 252 4.89 1.60 30.02
N ALA A 253 5.78 0.62 30.22
CA ALA A 253 6.38 -0.15 29.17
C ALA A 253 5.88 -1.58 29.22
N ARG A 254 5.46 -2.12 28.07
CA ARG A 254 5.13 -3.53 27.90
C ARG A 254 6.22 -4.20 27.11
N VAL A 255 6.87 -5.20 27.73
CA VAL A 255 7.92 -6.01 27.13
C VAL A 255 7.39 -7.43 26.92
N GLN A 256 7.69 -8.01 25.75
CA GLN A 256 7.33 -9.39 25.43
C GLN A 256 8.54 -10.16 24.90
N ASN A 257 8.72 -11.38 25.43
CA ASN A 257 9.70 -12.33 24.94
C ASN A 257 9.09 -13.22 23.86
N PHE A 258 9.42 -13.00 22.60
CA PHE A 258 8.97 -13.82 21.46
C PHE A 258 9.87 -15.04 21.21
N SER A 259 11.04 -15.11 21.88
CA SER A 259 11.96 -16.22 21.71
C SER A 259 11.46 -17.51 22.37
N ASN A 260 12.03 -18.64 21.92
CA ASN A 260 11.76 -19.95 22.51
C ASN A 260 12.63 -20.25 23.74
N ARG A 261 13.38 -19.26 24.24
CA ARG A 261 14.32 -19.40 25.37
C ARG A 261 14.07 -18.32 26.41
N LYS A 262 14.53 -18.63 27.64
CA LYS A 262 14.55 -17.64 28.71
C LYS A 262 15.60 -16.56 28.36
N THR A 263 15.19 -15.30 28.42
CA THR A 263 16.02 -14.15 28.04
C THR A 263 16.16 -13.20 29.23
N GLN A 264 17.38 -12.70 29.43
CA GLN A 264 17.67 -11.68 30.42
C GLN A 264 18.12 -10.41 29.70
N SER A 265 17.60 -9.26 30.12
CA SER A 265 17.97 -7.94 29.60
C SER A 265 17.74 -6.90 30.68
N ASP A 266 18.47 -5.80 30.65
CA ASP A 266 18.10 -4.62 31.38
C ASP A 266 17.19 -3.74 30.52
N ILE A 267 16.19 -3.13 31.16
CA ILE A 267 15.38 -2.07 30.57
C ILE A 267 15.77 -0.74 31.23
N GLU A 268 16.19 0.22 30.42
CA GLU A 268 16.49 1.58 30.82
C GLU A 268 15.28 2.47 30.50
N LEU A 269 14.90 3.33 31.43
CA LEU A 269 14.01 4.46 31.19
C LEU A 269 14.85 5.73 31.14
N ARG A 270 14.75 6.49 30.07
CA ARG A 270 15.44 7.75 29.87
C ARG A 270 14.44 8.86 29.60
N ALA A 271 14.73 10.05 30.11
CA ALA A 271 13.99 11.27 29.81
C ALA A 271 14.93 12.21 29.06
N GLN A 272 14.68 12.44 27.79
CA GLN A 272 15.64 13.08 26.90
C GLN A 272 16.98 12.29 26.93
N GLU A 273 18.08 12.92 27.39
CA GLU A 273 19.38 12.25 27.53
C GLU A 273 19.66 11.70 28.94
N MET A 274 18.80 12.01 29.93
CA MET A 274 19.00 11.65 31.33
C MET A 274 18.46 10.24 31.61
N LEU A 275 19.30 9.38 32.21
CA LEU A 275 18.88 8.09 32.71
C LEU A 275 18.04 8.26 33.99
N ILE A 276 16.80 7.73 33.98
CA ILE A 276 15.88 7.81 35.11
C ILE A 276 15.96 6.57 35.97
N ASP A 277 15.88 5.40 35.34
CA ASP A 277 15.86 4.13 36.07
C ASP A 277 16.37 2.98 35.18
N VAL A 278 16.90 1.93 35.82
CA VAL A 278 17.32 0.68 35.16
C VAL A 278 16.76 -0.49 35.94
N ARG A 279 16.09 -1.42 35.24
CA ARG A 279 15.56 -2.64 35.85
C ARG A 279 15.99 -3.87 35.07
N THR A 280 16.52 -4.87 35.78
CA THR A 280 16.86 -6.16 35.18
C THR A 280 15.59 -7.00 35.01
N LEU A 281 15.35 -7.46 33.79
CA LEU A 281 14.27 -8.34 33.41
C LEU A 281 14.79 -9.74 33.14
N VAL A 282 14.12 -10.72 33.68
CA VAL A 282 14.34 -12.14 33.35
C VAL A 282 13.00 -12.69 32.91
N MET A 283 12.87 -13.02 31.63
CA MET A 283 11.59 -13.36 30.99
C MET A 283 11.61 -14.77 30.38
N ASN A 284 10.60 -15.56 30.69
CA ASN A 284 10.41 -16.88 30.09
C ASN A 284 9.91 -16.77 28.64
N PRO A 285 9.98 -17.86 27.84
CA PRO A 285 9.41 -17.91 26.50
C PRO A 285 7.93 -17.49 26.50
N GLY A 286 7.57 -16.53 25.60
CA GLY A 286 6.20 -16.04 25.45
C GLY A 286 5.70 -15.11 26.57
N GLU A 287 6.52 -14.86 27.61
CA GLU A 287 6.12 -14.00 28.74
C GLU A 287 5.92 -12.55 28.31
N ILE A 288 4.84 -11.94 28.81
CA ILE A 288 4.54 -10.51 28.70
C ILE A 288 4.69 -9.90 30.07
N ARG A 289 5.38 -8.76 30.16
CA ARG A 289 5.56 -8.05 31.43
C ARG A 289 5.33 -6.55 31.26
N ASP A 290 4.48 -6.02 32.12
CA ASP A 290 4.23 -4.60 32.24
C ASP A 290 5.13 -4.01 33.34
N ILE A 291 5.84 -2.94 33.00
CA ILE A 291 6.73 -2.23 33.89
C ILE A 291 6.20 -0.81 34.03
N VAL A 292 5.98 -0.38 35.25
CA VAL A 292 5.39 0.92 35.55
C VAL A 292 6.39 1.76 36.32
N TRP A 293 6.53 3.03 35.93
CA TRP A 293 7.23 4.07 36.65
C TRP A 293 6.24 5.18 37.00
N ASP A 294 6.12 5.45 38.29
CA ASP A 294 5.07 6.33 38.83
C ASP A 294 5.49 7.81 38.86
N GLU A 295 6.79 8.09 38.69
CA GLU A 295 7.31 9.44 38.74
C GLU A 295 8.30 9.71 37.62
N LEU A 296 8.10 10.84 36.95
CA LEU A 296 9.06 11.42 36.03
C LEU A 296 9.46 12.83 36.56
N PRO A 297 10.68 13.29 36.25
CA PRO A 297 11.08 14.66 36.52
C PRO A 297 10.12 15.67 35.87
N SER A 298 9.93 16.82 36.52
CA SER A 298 9.11 17.90 35.96
C SER A 298 9.73 18.45 34.67
N GLY A 299 8.88 18.82 33.69
CA GLY A 299 9.34 19.41 32.43
C GLY A 299 9.78 18.40 31.36
N VAL A 300 9.68 17.09 31.61
CA VAL A 300 9.97 16.09 30.59
C VAL A 300 8.87 16.08 29.55
N GLU A 301 9.24 16.17 28.27
CA GLU A 301 8.33 16.13 27.13
C GLU A 301 8.39 14.81 26.36
N LEU A 302 9.52 14.08 26.47
CA LEU A 302 9.78 12.85 25.76
C LEU A 302 10.47 11.83 26.67
N VAL A 303 10.00 10.60 26.66
CA VAL A 303 10.65 9.47 27.32
C VAL A 303 11.02 8.39 26.30
N GLU A 304 12.13 7.71 26.59
CA GLU A 304 12.63 6.55 25.85
C GLU A 304 12.76 5.37 26.79
N ALA A 305 12.28 4.21 26.36
CA ALA A 305 12.63 2.94 26.99
C ALA A 305 13.55 2.16 26.06
N ARG A 306 14.62 1.55 26.62
CA ARG A 306 15.62 0.82 25.87
C ARG A 306 15.96 -0.52 26.53
N LEU A 307 15.98 -1.59 25.73
CA LEU A 307 16.48 -2.90 26.15
C LEU A 307 17.96 -3.05 25.81
N SER A 308 18.75 -3.57 26.77
CA SER A 308 20.16 -3.87 26.60
C SER A 308 20.35 -5.33 26.12
N VAL A 309 19.65 -5.71 25.04
CA VAL A 309 19.70 -7.05 24.46
C VAL A 309 20.30 -6.99 23.04
N GLN A 310 21.03 -8.05 22.68
CA GLN A 310 21.44 -8.28 21.30
C GLN A 310 20.63 -9.46 20.75
N ASP A 311 19.61 -9.15 19.97
CA ASP A 311 18.74 -10.09 19.32
C ASP A 311 18.76 -9.89 17.79
N ILE A 312 17.83 -10.53 17.09
CA ILE A 312 17.81 -10.50 15.64
C ILE A 312 17.07 -9.30 15.06
N TYR A 313 16.41 -8.46 15.91
CA TYR A 313 15.65 -7.29 15.45
C TYR A 313 15.75 -6.10 16.41
N SER A 314 16.81 -5.34 16.26
CA SER A 314 17.12 -4.20 17.15
C SER A 314 16.15 -3.00 17.11
N PRO A 315 15.33 -2.73 16.07
CA PRO A 315 14.45 -1.56 16.06
C PRO A 315 13.37 -1.56 17.15
N ASP A 316 12.93 -2.71 17.65
CA ASP A 316 11.92 -2.82 18.72
C ASP A 316 12.53 -2.94 20.14
N ASN A 317 13.85 -2.88 20.21
CA ASN A 317 14.59 -2.75 21.47
C ASN A 317 14.52 -1.31 22.05
N GLN A 318 13.96 -0.37 21.29
CA GLN A 318 13.77 1.01 21.69
C GLN A 318 12.33 1.43 21.42
N ALA A 319 11.76 2.20 22.34
CA ALA A 319 10.45 2.81 22.17
C ALA A 319 10.44 4.19 22.80
N TRP A 320 9.64 5.08 22.22
CA TRP A 320 9.48 6.45 22.68
C TRP A 320 8.03 6.75 23.01
N ALA A 321 7.81 7.63 23.97
CA ALA A 321 6.48 8.16 24.27
C ALA A 321 6.57 9.66 24.62
N VAL A 322 5.60 10.41 24.10
CA VAL A 322 5.50 11.84 24.37
C VAL A 322 4.76 12.04 25.68
N VAL A 323 5.31 12.86 26.56
CA VAL A 323 4.66 13.28 27.81
C VAL A 323 3.75 14.47 27.50
N GLN A 324 2.45 14.27 27.70
CA GLN A 324 1.50 15.36 27.48
C GLN A 324 1.82 16.54 28.39
N ALA A 325 2.02 17.72 27.78
CA ALA A 325 2.26 18.95 28.53
C ALA A 325 1.07 19.23 29.47
N ALA A 326 1.37 19.72 30.67
CA ALA A 326 0.36 20.16 31.62
C ALA A 326 -0.32 21.48 31.22
N SER A 327 0.12 22.08 30.10
CA SER A 327 -0.39 23.40 29.70
C SER A 327 -1.83 23.28 29.24
N LYS A 328 -2.75 23.72 30.08
CA LYS A 328 -4.11 24.01 29.71
C LYS A 328 -4.14 25.24 28.81
N ASN A 329 -5.13 25.30 27.91
CA ASN A 329 -5.35 26.50 27.13
C ASN A 329 -5.75 27.66 28.05
N ARG A 330 -5.22 28.84 27.81
CA ARG A 330 -5.52 30.02 28.60
C ARG A 330 -6.78 30.68 28.03
N ALA A 331 -7.83 30.81 28.85
CA ALA A 331 -9.06 31.50 28.48
C ALA A 331 -9.22 32.77 29.32
N LEU A 332 -9.59 33.88 28.69
CA LEU A 332 -9.90 35.14 29.35
C LEU A 332 -11.37 35.46 29.25
N LEU A 333 -12.06 35.50 30.38
CA LEU A 333 -13.44 35.99 30.49
C LEU A 333 -13.46 37.49 30.78
N ILE A 334 -13.96 38.27 29.84
CA ILE A 334 -14.14 39.71 29.94
C ILE A 334 -15.62 39.99 30.25
N SER A 335 -15.92 40.23 31.52
CA SER A 335 -17.28 40.40 32.02
C SER A 335 -17.31 41.31 33.24
N ARG A 336 -18.46 41.95 33.48
CA ARG A 336 -18.76 42.66 34.74
C ARG A 336 -19.24 41.72 35.84
N GLY A 337 -19.33 40.43 35.56
CA GLY A 337 -19.72 39.35 36.44
C GLY A 337 -20.64 38.34 35.79
N ASN A 338 -20.12 37.20 35.38
CA ASN A 338 -20.89 36.09 34.82
C ASN A 338 -20.51 34.77 35.46
N ILE A 339 -21.11 34.51 36.62
CA ILE A 339 -20.83 33.34 37.44
C ILE A 339 -21.17 32.02 36.67
N PHE A 340 -22.18 32.05 35.77
CA PHE A 340 -22.61 30.89 35.04
C PHE A 340 -21.56 30.45 34.01
N MET A 341 -21.07 31.39 33.22
CA MET A 341 -20.02 31.09 32.22
C MET A 341 -18.72 30.73 32.94
N GLU A 342 -18.38 31.44 34.03
CA GLU A 342 -17.20 31.11 34.83
C GLU A 342 -17.23 29.67 35.35
N LYS A 343 -18.37 29.23 35.92
CA LYS A 343 -18.50 27.87 36.44
C LYS A 343 -18.46 26.84 35.32
N ALA A 344 -19.10 27.09 34.19
CA ALA A 344 -19.11 26.17 33.04
C ALA A 344 -17.71 26.01 32.44
N LEU A 345 -16.94 27.10 32.28
CA LEU A 345 -15.58 27.03 31.75
C LEU A 345 -14.60 26.35 32.73
N ASN A 346 -14.76 26.55 34.06
CA ASN A 346 -13.95 25.86 35.06
C ASN A 346 -14.20 24.31 35.09
N LEU A 347 -15.31 23.83 34.53
CA LEU A 347 -15.55 22.42 34.35
C LEU A 347 -14.83 21.85 33.11
N CYS A 348 -14.30 22.69 32.22
CA CYS A 348 -13.55 22.26 31.04
C CYS A 348 -12.12 21.89 31.44
N PRO A 349 -11.72 20.60 31.42
CA PRO A 349 -10.41 20.18 31.91
C PRO A 349 -9.21 20.78 31.15
N ALA A 350 -9.46 21.17 29.89
CA ALA A 350 -8.47 21.70 28.96
C ALA A 350 -8.22 23.21 29.11
N LEU A 351 -8.89 23.89 30.08
CA LEU A 351 -8.83 25.33 30.24
C LEU A 351 -8.27 25.79 31.60
N ASP A 352 -7.45 26.84 31.57
CA ASP A 352 -7.14 27.70 32.72
C ASP A 352 -7.84 29.05 32.50
N LEU A 353 -8.81 29.37 33.36
CA LEU A 353 -9.65 30.53 33.23
C LEU A 353 -9.10 31.72 34.00
N TYR A 354 -8.90 32.80 33.27
CA TYR A 354 -8.58 34.13 33.78
C TYR A 354 -9.77 35.07 33.63
N ARG A 355 -9.84 36.11 34.42
CA ARG A 355 -10.97 37.04 34.44
C ARG A 355 -10.50 38.48 34.46
N THR A 356 -11.19 39.33 33.73
CA THR A 356 -10.99 40.77 33.77
C THR A 356 -12.31 41.51 33.52
N SER A 357 -12.37 42.78 33.89
CA SER A 357 -13.48 43.63 33.48
C SER A 357 -13.24 44.29 32.12
N PRO A 358 -14.27 44.75 31.42
CA PRO A 358 -14.11 45.50 30.17
C PRO A 358 -13.20 46.75 30.32
N GLU A 359 -13.21 47.38 31.48
CA GLU A 359 -12.43 48.57 31.78
C GLU A 359 -10.91 48.25 31.84
N ASN A 360 -10.55 47.08 32.39
CA ASN A 360 -9.17 46.67 32.59
C ASN A 360 -8.63 45.84 31.43
N TYR A 361 -9.46 45.48 30.42
CA TYR A 361 -9.05 44.67 29.28
C TYR A 361 -7.93 45.34 28.43
N LEU A 362 -8.00 46.69 28.28
CA LEU A 362 -7.05 47.42 27.43
C LEU A 362 -5.63 47.53 28.06
N GLU A 363 -5.48 47.22 29.33
CA GLU A 363 -4.19 47.23 30.05
C GLU A 363 -3.47 45.87 30.00
N GLN A 364 -4.10 44.83 29.44
CA GLN A 364 -3.53 43.50 29.41
C GLN A 364 -2.73 43.26 28.11
N ASN A 365 -1.41 43.04 28.25
CA ASN A 365 -0.51 42.66 27.16
C ASN A 365 -0.35 41.14 27.01
N GLU A 366 -1.13 40.36 27.77
CA GLU A 366 -1.03 38.91 27.73
C GLU A 366 -1.91 38.31 26.64
N TYR A 367 -1.44 37.20 26.07
CA TYR A 367 -2.19 36.47 25.08
C TYR A 367 -2.94 35.27 25.69
N TYR A 368 -4.16 35.07 25.20
CA TYR A 368 -5.02 33.95 25.57
C TYR A 368 -5.46 33.18 24.31
N ASP A 369 -5.65 31.89 24.46
CA ASP A 369 -6.10 31.00 23.34
C ASP A 369 -7.58 31.18 23.04
N LEU A 370 -8.37 31.57 24.06
CA LEU A 370 -9.80 31.81 23.97
C LEU A 370 -10.18 33.07 24.71
N TYR A 371 -10.89 33.97 24.04
CA TYR A 371 -11.46 35.18 24.65
C TYR A 371 -12.97 35.04 24.73
N ILE A 372 -13.55 35.38 25.88
CA ILE A 372 -15.01 35.36 26.10
C ILE A 372 -15.45 36.78 26.44
N PHE A 373 -16.18 37.42 25.54
CA PHE A 373 -16.72 38.76 25.70
C PHE A 373 -18.17 38.70 26.12
N ASP A 374 -18.53 39.33 27.23
CA ASP A 374 -19.88 39.32 27.79
C ASP A 374 -20.45 40.73 27.83
N GLY A 375 -21.46 41.00 26.97
CA GLY A 375 -22.13 42.25 26.84
C GLY A 375 -21.29 43.44 26.33
N TRP A 376 -20.03 43.16 25.98
CA TRP A 376 -19.07 44.16 25.54
C TRP A 376 -18.14 43.58 24.45
N LEU A 377 -17.63 44.44 23.56
CA LEU A 377 -16.69 44.07 22.52
C LEU A 377 -15.61 45.15 22.34
N PRO A 378 -14.35 44.83 22.12
CA PRO A 378 -13.27 45.77 21.80
C PRO A 378 -13.42 46.33 20.38
N GLN A 379 -12.73 47.41 20.06
CA GLN A 379 -12.66 47.95 18.70
C GLN A 379 -11.98 47.02 17.70
N GLN A 380 -10.97 46.27 18.17
CA GLN A 380 -10.30 45.24 17.38
C GLN A 380 -10.35 43.90 18.13
N LEU A 381 -10.76 42.88 17.45
CA LEU A 381 -10.80 41.53 18.02
C LEU A 381 -9.40 40.93 18.06
N PRO A 382 -9.05 40.20 19.15
CA PRO A 382 -7.77 39.49 19.24
C PRO A 382 -7.63 38.39 18.17
N GLN A 383 -6.39 38.04 17.84
CA GLN A 383 -6.08 36.95 16.89
C GLN A 383 -6.16 35.57 17.57
N ALA A 384 -7.32 35.25 18.14
CA ALA A 384 -7.59 34.00 18.84
C ALA A 384 -9.05 33.60 18.64
N SER A 385 -9.43 32.44 19.14
CA SER A 385 -10.84 32.00 19.15
C SER A 385 -11.68 32.82 20.12
N ILE A 386 -12.96 33.02 19.82
CA ILE A 386 -13.81 33.98 20.54
C ILE A 386 -15.19 33.39 20.84
N ILE A 387 -15.65 33.60 22.07
CA ILE A 387 -17.07 33.49 22.43
C ILE A 387 -17.61 34.91 22.68
N VAL A 388 -18.75 35.24 22.08
CA VAL A 388 -19.46 36.49 22.33
C VAL A 388 -20.78 36.17 22.97
N LEU A 389 -21.08 36.76 24.12
CA LEU A 389 -22.37 36.69 24.79
C LEU A 389 -23.04 38.06 24.69
N ASN A 390 -24.31 38.06 24.30
CA ASN A 390 -25.15 39.27 24.29
C ASN A 390 -24.43 40.48 23.64
N PRO A 391 -24.08 40.45 22.36
CA PRO A 391 -23.34 41.52 21.70
C PRO A 391 -24.08 42.84 21.80
N PRO A 392 -23.40 43.98 22.12
CA PRO A 392 -24.04 45.29 22.21
C PRO A 392 -24.49 45.76 20.82
N ALA A 393 -25.53 46.64 20.78
CA ALA A 393 -26.04 47.19 19.53
C ALA A 393 -25.00 48.01 18.75
N SER A 394 -24.10 48.72 19.46
CA SER A 394 -23.02 49.51 18.89
C SER A 394 -21.75 48.65 18.79
N ASN A 395 -21.69 47.71 17.86
CA ASN A 395 -20.49 46.92 17.58
C ASN A 395 -20.17 46.97 16.09
N LEU A 396 -18.92 46.63 15.73
CA LEU A 396 -18.41 46.68 14.37
C LEU A 396 -18.50 45.32 13.63
N PHE A 397 -18.95 44.25 14.31
CA PHE A 397 -18.82 42.88 13.83
C PHE A 397 -20.14 42.20 13.50
N PHE A 398 -21.25 42.60 14.18
CA PHE A 398 -22.55 42.00 14.03
C PHE A 398 -23.61 43.08 13.84
N VAL A 399 -24.62 42.81 13.04
CA VAL A 399 -25.80 43.63 12.97
C VAL A 399 -26.76 43.18 14.07
N VAL A 400 -27.08 44.10 15.00
CA VAL A 400 -28.03 43.86 16.09
C VAL A 400 -29.24 44.75 15.90
N ASN A 401 -30.41 44.12 15.57
CA ASN A 401 -31.63 44.83 15.22
C ASN A 401 -32.77 44.45 16.17
N GLY A 402 -32.97 45.22 17.22
CA GLY A 402 -34.07 45.06 18.17
C GLY A 402 -33.92 43.86 19.10
N THR A 403 -34.87 43.67 19.99
CA THR A 403 -34.91 42.62 21.00
C THR A 403 -36.21 41.84 20.92
N ARG A 404 -36.17 40.57 21.36
CA ARG A 404 -37.34 39.70 21.52
C ARG A 404 -37.44 39.24 22.96
N LYS A 405 -38.66 38.95 23.41
CA LYS A 405 -38.93 38.55 24.79
C LYS A 405 -39.69 37.22 24.84
N ASN A 406 -39.55 36.53 25.96
CA ASN A 406 -40.26 35.29 26.27
C ASN A 406 -40.08 34.19 25.22
N ILE A 407 -38.83 33.84 24.93
CA ILE A 407 -38.47 32.80 23.99
C ILE A 407 -38.67 31.44 24.67
N ALA A 408 -39.54 30.63 24.10
CA ALA A 408 -39.73 29.22 24.36
C ALA A 408 -39.71 28.46 23.03
N PHE A 409 -39.59 27.14 23.01
CA PHE A 409 -39.53 26.33 21.77
C PHE A 409 -38.31 26.62 20.89
N ILE A 410 -37.14 26.50 21.50
CA ILE A 410 -35.85 26.63 20.81
C ILE A 410 -35.67 25.42 19.91
N THR A 411 -35.32 25.65 18.64
CA THR A 411 -35.00 24.59 17.69
C THR A 411 -33.50 24.43 17.57
N ALA A 412 -33.04 23.20 17.72
CA ALA A 412 -31.63 22.80 17.50
C ALA A 412 -31.43 22.34 16.06
N SER A 413 -30.26 22.61 15.48
CA SER A 413 -29.87 22.04 14.19
C SER A 413 -29.71 20.54 14.32
N ALA A 414 -30.34 19.78 13.40
CA ALA A 414 -30.23 18.33 13.38
C ALA A 414 -28.79 17.87 13.05
N ASP A 415 -28.35 16.75 13.62
CA ASP A 415 -27.07 16.09 13.37
C ASP A 415 -25.83 16.96 13.57
N GLU A 416 -25.89 17.91 14.49
CA GLU A 416 -24.79 18.84 14.77
C GLU A 416 -23.88 18.29 15.87
N PRO A 417 -22.60 18.00 15.58
CA PRO A 417 -21.66 17.46 16.58
C PRO A 417 -21.51 18.34 17.82
N LEU A 418 -21.60 19.67 17.69
CA LEU A 418 -21.51 20.62 18.79
C LEU A 418 -22.69 20.56 19.76
N LEU A 419 -23.81 20.01 19.33
CA LEU A 419 -25.01 19.79 20.15
C LEU A 419 -25.12 18.35 20.68
N ARG A 420 -24.09 17.54 20.51
CA ARG A 420 -24.09 16.17 21.00
C ARG A 420 -24.28 16.12 22.51
N TYR A 421 -25.25 15.34 22.99
CA TYR A 421 -25.67 15.22 24.40
C TYR A 421 -26.26 16.50 25.00
N VAL A 422 -26.66 17.50 24.20
CA VAL A 422 -27.31 18.72 24.65
C VAL A 422 -28.82 18.61 24.39
N ASP A 423 -29.61 18.56 25.47
CA ASP A 423 -31.08 18.66 25.39
C ASP A 423 -31.49 20.09 25.57
N VAL A 424 -32.26 20.65 24.61
CA VAL A 424 -32.70 22.04 24.57
C VAL A 424 -34.20 22.21 24.80
N ASN A 425 -34.95 21.13 25.03
CA ASN A 425 -36.42 21.16 25.08
C ASN A 425 -37.00 22.08 26.15
N ASP A 426 -36.35 22.15 27.33
CA ASP A 426 -36.80 22.96 28.46
C ASP A 426 -36.10 24.33 28.55
N TRP A 427 -35.36 24.72 27.50
CA TRP A 427 -34.64 25.99 27.50
C TRP A 427 -35.58 27.16 27.24
N GLN A 428 -35.44 28.18 28.07
CA GLN A 428 -36.23 29.41 27.99
C GLN A 428 -35.33 30.63 28.13
N ILE A 429 -35.59 31.66 27.32
CA ILE A 429 -34.84 32.91 27.31
C ILE A 429 -35.85 34.08 27.49
N ALA A 430 -35.67 34.88 28.53
CA ALA A 430 -36.54 36.03 28.79
C ALA A 430 -36.36 37.14 27.75
N ASN A 431 -35.10 37.42 27.38
CA ASN A 431 -34.77 38.46 26.39
C ASN A 431 -33.60 37.98 25.51
N THR A 432 -33.70 38.25 24.20
CA THR A 432 -32.61 38.01 23.23
C THR A 432 -32.51 39.15 22.22
N ASN A 433 -31.31 39.43 21.75
CA ASN A 433 -31.08 40.37 20.65
C ASN A 433 -31.31 39.68 19.30
N ASN A 434 -31.87 40.40 18.33
CA ASN A 434 -31.90 39.93 16.95
C ASN A 434 -30.53 40.20 16.32
N ILE A 435 -29.73 39.16 16.18
CA ILE A 435 -28.41 39.26 15.56
C ILE A 435 -28.46 38.74 14.12
N THR A 436 -27.68 39.37 13.26
CA THR A 436 -27.31 38.84 11.95
C THR A 436 -25.80 38.55 11.98
N PRO A 437 -25.40 37.28 12.08
CA PRO A 437 -23.99 36.92 12.09
C PRO A 437 -23.36 37.16 10.71
N PRO A 438 -22.04 37.25 10.62
CA PRO A 438 -21.33 37.34 9.35
C PRO A 438 -21.62 36.18 8.39
N ALA A 439 -21.36 36.39 7.11
CA ALA A 439 -21.51 35.34 6.11
C ALA A 439 -20.63 34.12 6.45
N GLY A 440 -21.17 32.92 6.27
CA GLY A 440 -20.49 31.67 6.57
C GLY A 440 -20.70 31.12 7.99
N PHE A 441 -21.43 31.86 8.85
CA PHE A 441 -21.82 31.34 10.16
C PHE A 441 -22.99 30.36 10.03
N LYS A 442 -22.93 29.28 10.79
CA LYS A 442 -23.99 28.30 10.94
C LYS A 442 -24.75 28.55 12.24
N SER A 443 -26.09 28.57 12.17
CA SER A 443 -26.89 28.68 13.36
C SER A 443 -27.13 27.31 13.99
N LEU A 444 -26.71 27.15 15.25
CA LEU A 444 -26.90 25.92 16.04
C LEU A 444 -28.24 25.88 16.75
N LEU A 445 -28.64 27.01 17.34
CA LEU A 445 -29.90 27.17 18.04
C LEU A 445 -30.67 28.32 17.42
N ASN A 446 -31.96 28.11 17.18
CA ASN A 446 -32.82 29.05 16.50
C ASN A 446 -34.15 29.26 17.25
N TYR A 447 -34.70 30.46 17.07
CA TYR A 447 -36.10 30.76 17.36
C TYR A 447 -36.70 31.51 16.17
N GLU A 448 -37.80 31.01 15.59
CA GLU A 448 -38.43 31.59 14.40
C GLU A 448 -37.42 31.96 13.29
N GLN A 449 -36.53 31.01 12.96
CA GLN A 449 -35.45 31.16 11.96
C GLN A 449 -34.41 32.25 12.26
N LYS A 450 -34.40 32.81 13.48
CA LYS A 450 -33.34 33.73 13.93
C LYS A 450 -32.38 33.01 14.84
N PRO A 451 -31.04 33.24 14.68
CA PRO A 451 -30.03 32.57 15.47
C PRO A 451 -30.05 33.01 16.92
N LEU A 452 -30.11 32.07 17.84
CA LEU A 452 -29.85 32.25 19.27
C LEU A 452 -28.37 31.92 19.61
N LEU A 453 -27.80 30.92 18.93
CA LEU A 453 -26.41 30.57 18.97
C LEU A 453 -25.95 30.32 17.54
N ALA A 454 -24.96 31.07 17.10
CA ALA A 454 -24.30 30.87 15.80
C ALA A 454 -22.81 30.65 15.96
N VAL A 455 -22.23 29.78 15.11
CA VAL A 455 -20.81 29.46 15.08
C VAL A 455 -20.28 29.59 13.66
N GLY A 456 -19.01 29.97 13.52
CA GLY A 456 -18.39 30.10 12.22
C GLY A 456 -16.95 30.57 12.30
N ASP A 457 -16.34 30.76 11.14
CA ASP A 457 -15.03 31.37 11.00
C ASP A 457 -15.16 32.85 10.60
N TYR A 458 -14.50 33.70 11.32
CA TYR A 458 -14.41 35.13 11.04
C TYR A 458 -12.96 35.54 10.84
N ARG A 459 -12.55 35.72 9.58
CA ARG A 459 -11.17 36.10 9.20
C ARG A 459 -10.09 35.20 9.80
N GLY A 460 -10.28 33.87 9.69
CA GLY A 460 -9.36 32.87 10.19
C GLY A 460 -9.44 32.60 11.69
N ARG A 461 -10.52 33.00 12.37
CA ARG A 461 -10.77 32.79 13.81
C ARG A 461 -12.08 32.06 13.99
N ARG A 462 -12.09 31.00 14.76
CA ARG A 462 -13.33 30.33 15.17
C ARG A 462 -14.08 31.20 16.16
N MET A 463 -15.37 31.35 15.96
CA MET A 463 -16.19 32.21 16.79
C MET A 463 -17.54 31.57 17.08
N ALA A 464 -18.00 31.72 18.34
CA ALA A 464 -19.34 31.38 18.77
C ALA A 464 -20.05 32.63 19.31
N VAL A 465 -21.30 32.86 18.91
CA VAL A 465 -22.05 34.05 19.28
C VAL A 465 -23.41 33.66 19.85
N PHE A 466 -23.61 33.98 21.12
CA PHE A 466 -24.91 33.89 21.79
C PHE A 466 -25.63 35.24 21.68
N SER A 467 -26.86 35.25 21.17
CA SER A 467 -27.65 36.48 21.00
C SER A 467 -28.23 37.02 22.29
N PHE A 468 -28.09 36.36 23.41
CA PHE A 468 -28.72 36.64 24.69
C PHE A 468 -27.73 36.66 25.86
N ASP A 469 -28.16 37.28 26.96
CA ASP A 469 -27.46 37.23 28.25
C ASP A 469 -27.88 35.97 29.01
N LEU A 470 -26.91 35.21 29.52
CA LEU A 470 -27.16 34.01 30.31
C LEU A 470 -28.00 34.25 31.56
N HIS A 471 -27.91 35.44 32.18
CA HIS A 471 -28.70 35.83 33.35
C HIS A 471 -30.19 36.00 33.01
N ASN A 472 -30.53 36.23 31.76
CA ASN A 472 -31.88 36.35 31.25
C ASN A 472 -32.42 35.01 30.68
N SER A 473 -31.93 33.88 31.17
CA SER A 473 -32.36 32.55 30.74
C SER A 473 -32.31 31.52 31.87
N ASN A 474 -33.01 30.41 31.70
CA ASN A 474 -32.91 29.26 32.59
C ASN A 474 -31.81 28.28 32.13
N ILE A 475 -31.15 28.54 31.00
CA ILE A 475 -30.17 27.68 30.35
C ILE A 475 -29.01 27.30 31.30
N PRO A 476 -28.43 28.22 32.09
CA PRO A 476 -27.33 27.87 33.00
C PRO A 476 -27.70 26.88 34.10
N LEU A 477 -29.00 26.71 34.38
CA LEU A 477 -29.51 25.79 35.37
C LEU A 477 -29.77 24.37 34.78
N GLN A 478 -29.67 24.23 33.46
CA GLN A 478 -29.88 22.96 32.77
C GLN A 478 -28.60 22.19 32.63
N THR A 479 -28.68 20.85 32.70
CA THR A 479 -27.50 19.94 32.59
C THR A 479 -26.84 20.03 31.20
N GLY A 480 -27.57 20.38 30.16
CA GLY A 480 -27.06 20.58 28.81
C GLY A 480 -26.10 21.76 28.64
N PHE A 481 -26.17 22.79 29.53
CA PHE A 481 -25.35 23.99 29.39
C PHE A 481 -23.85 23.75 29.58
N PRO A 482 -23.36 23.11 30.65
CA PRO A 482 -21.95 22.76 30.79
C PRO A 482 -21.44 21.88 29.64
N ILE A 483 -22.29 20.98 29.13
CA ILE A 483 -21.95 20.11 28.01
C ILE A 483 -21.78 20.94 26.73
N LEU A 484 -22.70 21.88 26.46
CA LEU A 484 -22.59 22.79 25.33
C LEU A 484 -21.32 23.64 25.41
N ILE A 485 -21.03 24.23 26.58
CA ILE A 485 -19.83 25.05 26.75
C ILE A 485 -18.55 24.22 26.57
N ASN A 486 -18.50 22.99 27.07
CA ASN A 486 -17.36 22.10 26.84
C ASN A 486 -17.20 21.72 25.36
N ASN A 487 -18.29 21.42 24.66
CA ASN A 487 -18.27 21.13 23.23
C ASN A 487 -17.78 22.34 22.42
N LEU A 488 -18.29 23.54 22.73
CA LEU A 488 -17.86 24.79 22.10
C LEU A 488 -16.39 25.11 22.41
N ALA A 489 -15.96 24.98 23.67
CA ALA A 489 -14.57 25.20 24.06
C ALA A 489 -13.63 24.24 23.31
N THR A 490 -13.99 22.97 23.22
CA THR A 490 -13.21 21.97 22.48
C THR A 490 -13.13 22.32 20.99
N TRP A 491 -14.20 22.80 20.38
CA TRP A 491 -14.19 23.21 18.97
C TRP A 491 -13.45 24.52 18.74
N LEU A 492 -13.59 25.50 19.63
CA LEU A 492 -12.97 26.82 19.51
C LEU A 492 -11.46 26.79 19.77
N LEU A 493 -11.06 26.00 20.76
CA LEU A 493 -9.65 25.89 21.06
C LEU A 493 -8.94 25.27 19.84
N PRO A 494 -7.79 25.83 19.44
CA PRO A 494 -6.95 25.05 18.57
C PRO A 494 -6.83 23.70 19.26
N GLU A 495 -7.10 22.62 18.52
CA GLU A 495 -6.52 21.37 18.93
C GLU A 495 -5.04 21.72 19.15
N ARG A 496 -4.66 22.04 20.39
CA ARG A 496 -3.30 21.74 20.78
C ARG A 496 -3.30 20.26 20.54
N GLN A 497 -2.90 19.92 19.32
CA GLN A 497 -2.71 18.56 18.94
C GLN A 497 -2.06 17.99 20.17
N ASN A 498 -2.81 17.14 20.91
CA ASN A 498 -2.21 16.31 21.91
C ASN A 498 -1.21 15.52 21.10
N ASN A 499 -0.03 16.14 20.94
CA ASN A 499 1.04 15.78 20.04
C ASN A 499 1.74 14.51 20.52
N ALA A 500 1.07 13.75 21.37
CA ALA A 500 1.35 12.37 21.67
C ALA A 500 0.88 11.51 20.49
N GLY A 501 1.36 11.85 19.29
CA GLY A 501 1.08 11.08 18.09
C GLY A 501 2.03 9.89 18.05
N ILE A 502 1.46 8.69 18.06
CA ILE A 502 2.16 7.52 17.52
C ILE A 502 1.94 7.57 16.01
N ILE A 503 3.03 7.67 15.26
CA ILE A 503 2.98 7.62 13.81
C ILE A 503 2.70 6.18 13.39
N SER A 504 1.66 6.00 12.59
CA SER A 504 1.40 4.75 11.88
C SER A 504 1.74 4.97 10.40
N GLY A 505 2.50 4.05 9.82
CA GLY A 505 2.97 4.16 8.44
C GLY A 505 4.16 5.12 8.27
N ASP A 506 4.45 5.50 7.04
CA ASP A 506 5.65 6.29 6.68
C ASP A 506 5.36 7.78 6.45
N GLU A 507 4.12 8.21 6.73
CA GLU A 507 3.68 9.59 6.58
C GLU A 507 2.97 10.10 7.83
N TYR A 508 3.28 11.32 8.23
CA TYR A 508 2.55 12.03 9.28
C TYR A 508 1.79 13.22 8.70
N ARG A 509 0.52 13.32 9.06
CA ARG A 509 -0.38 14.39 8.61
C ARG A 509 -0.90 15.18 9.79
N PHE A 510 -0.81 16.49 9.70
CA PHE A 510 -1.44 17.39 10.65
C PHE A 510 -1.87 18.68 9.95
N THR A 511 -2.77 19.43 10.59
CA THR A 511 -3.19 20.74 10.10
C THR A 511 -2.27 21.81 10.71
N PRO A 512 -1.47 22.52 9.90
CA PRO A 512 -0.65 23.63 10.40
C PRO A 512 -1.51 24.71 11.06
N LEU A 513 -0.94 25.38 12.07
CA LEU A 513 -1.58 26.55 12.68
C LEU A 513 -1.77 27.66 11.64
N ALA A 514 -2.84 28.45 11.80
CA ALA A 514 -3.06 29.62 10.95
C ALA A 514 -1.86 30.59 11.05
N ASN A 515 -1.48 31.22 9.92
CA ASN A 515 -0.35 32.15 9.79
C ASN A 515 1.05 31.55 9.97
N ASN A 516 1.21 30.22 9.88
CA ASN A 516 2.55 29.64 9.79
C ASN A 516 3.20 29.99 8.45
N THR A 517 4.46 30.41 8.53
CA THR A 517 5.31 30.70 7.35
C THR A 517 6.24 29.54 7.03
N GLU A 518 6.63 28.79 8.05
CA GLU A 518 7.60 27.70 7.93
C GLU A 518 7.28 26.57 8.91
N ILE A 519 7.57 25.33 8.51
CA ILE A 519 7.55 24.14 9.36
C ILE A 519 8.93 23.50 9.27
N ILE A 520 9.58 23.36 10.42
CA ILE A 520 10.89 22.71 10.54
C ILE A 520 10.67 21.33 11.18
N VAL A 521 11.21 20.29 10.56
CA VAL A 521 11.12 18.90 11.04
C VAL A 521 12.51 18.39 11.34
N LEU A 522 12.78 18.10 12.61
CA LEU A 522 14.00 17.42 13.04
C LEU A 522 13.71 15.92 13.09
N ASN A 523 14.38 15.16 12.23
CA ASN A 523 14.27 13.72 12.12
C ASN A 523 15.06 12.98 13.21
N PRO A 524 14.78 11.69 13.50
CA PRO A 524 15.51 10.91 14.51
C PRO A 524 17.01 10.76 14.22
N ASP A 525 17.43 10.85 12.97
CA ASP A 525 18.83 10.81 12.51
C ASP A 525 19.55 12.15 12.64
N GLY A 526 18.91 13.16 13.22
CA GLY A 526 19.46 14.50 13.44
C GLY A 526 19.43 15.42 12.22
N LYS A 527 18.82 14.99 11.11
CA LYS A 527 18.63 15.85 9.94
C LYS A 527 17.45 16.77 10.15
N GLU A 528 17.64 18.02 9.73
CA GLU A 528 16.61 19.04 9.77
C GLU A 528 16.11 19.32 8.35
N GLU A 529 14.79 19.29 8.18
CA GLU A 529 14.10 19.59 6.93
C GLU A 529 13.16 20.78 7.15
N SER A 530 13.20 21.76 6.26
CA SER A 530 12.35 22.95 6.32
C SER A 530 11.38 22.99 5.16
N PHE A 531 10.12 23.31 5.46
CA PHE A 531 9.02 23.41 4.51
C PHE A 531 8.37 24.79 4.62
N LYS A 532 8.23 25.49 3.47
CA LYS A 532 7.55 26.78 3.35
C LYS A 532 6.19 26.63 2.71
N THR A 533 5.32 27.61 2.92
CA THR A 533 3.99 27.66 2.30
C THR A 533 4.07 27.65 0.76
N PRO A 534 3.28 26.80 0.03
CA PRO A 534 2.29 25.87 0.55
C PRO A 534 2.91 24.60 1.14
N PHE A 535 2.41 24.18 2.29
CA PHE A 535 2.92 23.01 2.99
C PHE A 535 2.52 21.70 2.27
N PRO A 536 3.37 20.65 2.37
CA PRO A 536 3.01 19.33 1.84
C PRO A 536 1.80 18.77 2.59
N PRO A 537 0.95 17.95 1.92
CA PRO A 537 -0.22 17.33 2.56
C PRO A 537 0.16 16.27 3.60
N ALA A 538 1.40 15.79 3.57
CA ALA A 538 1.97 14.84 4.51
C ALA A 538 3.49 15.01 4.60
N PHE A 539 4.05 14.70 5.76
CA PHE A 539 5.48 14.74 6.04
C PHE A 539 6.02 13.32 6.10
N SER A 540 7.15 13.07 5.44
CA SER A 540 7.80 11.76 5.44
C SER A 540 8.37 11.44 6.82
N THR A 541 8.05 10.24 7.35
CA THR A 541 8.47 9.78 8.68
C THR A 541 8.90 8.31 8.59
N ILE A 542 9.93 8.04 7.79
CA ILE A 542 10.35 6.66 7.47
C ILE A 542 11.02 5.99 8.68
N ASN A 543 11.94 6.69 9.35
CA ASN A 543 12.76 6.10 10.41
C ASN A 543 12.01 6.04 11.75
N PRO A 544 12.12 4.94 12.53
CA PRO A 544 11.61 4.92 13.89
C PRO A 544 12.38 5.89 14.78
N GLY A 545 11.67 6.50 15.73
CA GLY A 545 12.24 7.46 16.66
C GLY A 545 11.36 8.70 16.88
N PRO A 546 11.86 9.68 17.64
CA PRO A 546 11.17 10.93 17.88
C PRO A 546 11.40 11.93 16.74
N TYR A 547 10.33 12.51 16.24
CA TYR A 547 10.33 13.64 15.33
C TYR A 547 9.93 14.90 16.10
N ARG A 548 10.68 15.99 15.93
CA ARG A 548 10.31 17.29 16.48
C ARG A 548 9.85 18.19 15.33
N PHE A 549 8.59 18.58 15.39
CA PHE A 549 8.01 19.55 14.48
C PHE A 549 8.00 20.93 15.12
N THR A 550 8.57 21.92 14.46
CA THR A 550 8.54 23.32 14.89
C THR A 550 7.81 24.14 13.85
N GLN A 551 6.69 24.73 14.24
CA GLN A 551 5.89 25.63 13.44
C GLN A 551 6.30 27.06 13.74
N VAL A 552 6.74 27.80 12.71
CA VAL A 552 7.22 29.19 12.82
C VAL A 552 6.17 30.12 12.24
N SER A 553 5.73 31.08 13.03
CA SER A 553 4.92 32.23 12.60
C SER A 553 5.68 33.51 12.91
N ASP A 554 5.24 34.67 12.39
CA ASP A 554 5.94 35.96 12.46
C ASP A 554 6.39 36.35 13.89
N ASP A 555 5.68 35.90 14.92
CA ASP A 555 5.94 36.28 16.32
C ASP A 555 6.23 35.08 17.25
N ARG A 556 6.19 33.83 16.78
CA ARG A 556 6.22 32.64 17.66
C ARG A 556 6.71 31.39 17.00
N GLU A 557 7.36 30.55 17.81
CA GLU A 557 7.68 29.17 17.50
C GLU A 557 6.86 28.25 18.40
N HIS A 558 6.24 27.24 17.79
CA HIS A 558 5.53 26.19 18.51
C HIS A 558 6.13 24.83 18.13
N SER A 559 6.79 24.19 19.08
CA SER A 559 7.39 22.87 18.88
C SER A 559 6.58 21.77 19.55
N PHE A 560 6.56 20.58 18.94
CA PHE A 560 5.97 19.39 19.51
C PHE A 560 6.68 18.13 19.02
N TYR A 561 6.56 17.05 19.78
CA TYR A 561 7.11 15.75 19.43
C TYR A 561 6.03 14.82 18.92
N VAL A 562 6.38 14.01 17.91
CA VAL A 562 5.62 12.87 17.44
C VAL A 562 6.58 11.69 17.40
N VAL A 563 6.16 10.52 17.83
CA VAL A 563 7.04 9.36 17.95
C VAL A 563 6.61 8.25 17.02
N LYS A 564 7.59 7.55 16.45
CA LYS A 564 7.39 6.36 15.66
C LYS A 564 8.09 5.19 16.32
N ASN A 565 7.33 4.18 16.72
CA ASN A 565 7.84 2.97 17.36
C ASN A 565 7.77 1.79 16.38
N SER A 566 8.80 0.94 16.38
CA SER A 566 8.84 -0.29 15.59
C SER A 566 8.25 -1.48 16.30
N GLY A 567 8.21 -1.46 17.64
CA GLY A 567 7.69 -2.56 18.45
C GLY A 567 6.16 -2.64 18.36
N ASN A 568 5.64 -3.74 17.80
CA ASN A 568 4.24 -4.10 17.82
C ASN A 568 4.08 -5.62 17.77
N LEU A 569 2.88 -6.15 18.03
CA LEU A 569 2.63 -7.60 18.13
C LEU A 569 2.86 -8.37 16.83
N LEU A 570 2.67 -7.74 15.67
CA LEU A 570 2.84 -8.40 14.38
C LEU A 570 4.31 -8.42 13.96
N GLU A 571 4.96 -7.25 13.95
CA GLU A 571 6.32 -7.08 13.45
C GLU A 571 7.40 -7.61 14.39
N SER A 572 7.14 -7.59 15.72
CA SER A 572 8.06 -8.15 16.73
C SER A 572 7.95 -9.67 16.87
N ASN A 573 6.87 -10.29 16.39
CA ASN A 573 6.74 -11.74 16.34
C ASN A 573 7.42 -12.31 15.11
N LEU A 574 8.72 -12.49 15.17
CA LEU A 574 9.56 -12.91 14.05
C LEU A 574 9.48 -14.39 13.72
N LYS A 575 8.58 -15.15 14.34
CA LYS A 575 8.39 -16.55 14.01
C LYS A 575 7.84 -16.70 12.60
N PRO A 576 8.56 -17.34 11.66
CA PRO A 576 8.05 -17.54 10.32
C PRO A 576 6.71 -18.27 10.32
N GLN A 577 5.70 -17.66 9.72
CA GLN A 577 4.33 -18.18 9.69
C GLN A 577 4.01 -18.81 8.34
N ASN A 578 3.51 -20.05 8.37
CA ASN A 578 3.20 -20.76 7.15
C ASN A 578 1.87 -20.27 6.54
N LEU A 579 1.92 -19.73 5.34
CA LEU A 579 0.77 -19.29 4.55
C LEU A 579 0.27 -20.41 3.60
N SER A 580 0.32 -21.67 4.03
CA SER A 580 -0.05 -22.83 3.19
C SER A 580 -1.49 -22.80 2.66
N TRP A 581 -2.38 -22.08 3.31
CA TRP A 581 -3.78 -21.88 2.89
C TRP A 581 -3.95 -21.07 1.60
N ILE A 582 -2.93 -20.28 1.18
CA ILE A 582 -2.91 -19.55 -0.09
C ILE A 582 -2.29 -20.40 -1.20
N GLN A 583 -1.43 -21.37 -0.85
CA GLN A 583 -0.72 -22.18 -1.84
C GLN A 583 -1.69 -23.02 -2.65
N THR A 584 -1.72 -22.78 -3.95
CA THR A 584 -2.49 -23.60 -4.88
C THR A 584 -1.55 -24.51 -5.67
N LYS A 585 -1.88 -25.82 -5.71
CA LYS A 585 -1.18 -26.80 -6.55
C LYS A 585 -1.70 -26.80 -8.01
N GLN A 586 -2.28 -25.72 -8.49
CA GLN A 586 -2.73 -25.66 -9.88
C GLN A 586 -1.51 -25.78 -10.80
N LYS A 587 -1.58 -26.74 -11.72
CA LYS A 587 -0.55 -26.87 -12.76
C LYS A 587 -0.72 -25.68 -13.72
N PRO A 588 0.37 -25.04 -14.17
CA PRO A 588 0.26 -24.02 -15.20
C PRO A 588 -0.41 -24.62 -16.44
N VAL A 589 -1.27 -23.83 -17.06
CA VAL A 589 -1.91 -24.22 -18.31
C VAL A 589 -0.81 -24.39 -19.36
N LYS A 590 -0.53 -25.63 -19.74
CA LYS A 590 0.38 -25.90 -20.87
C LYS A 590 -0.34 -25.53 -22.16
N ASN A 591 0.04 -24.44 -22.77
CA ASN A 591 -0.39 -24.17 -24.14
C ASN A 591 0.33 -25.14 -25.07
N ILE A 592 -0.43 -25.97 -25.79
CA ILE A 592 0.11 -26.87 -26.79
C ILE A 592 0.29 -26.06 -28.07
N SER A 593 1.53 -25.81 -28.46
CA SER A 593 1.87 -25.24 -29.77
C SER A 593 2.12 -26.37 -30.78
N ASN A 594 1.58 -26.21 -31.98
CA ASN A 594 1.73 -27.17 -33.05
C ASN A 594 3.01 -26.85 -33.85
N ARG A 595 4.08 -27.66 -33.66
CA ARG A 595 5.31 -27.52 -34.44
C ARG A 595 5.14 -28.23 -35.78
N GLU A 596 4.97 -27.44 -36.85
CA GLU A 596 4.78 -27.95 -38.21
C GLU A 596 6.10 -28.33 -38.88
N PHE A 597 6.14 -29.43 -39.61
CA PHE A 597 7.31 -29.95 -40.34
C PHE A 597 7.27 -29.71 -41.84
N TRP A 598 6.17 -29.21 -42.37
CA TRP A 598 6.01 -28.99 -43.82
C TRP A 598 7.09 -28.11 -44.43
N PRO A 599 7.67 -27.06 -43.78
CA PRO A 599 8.73 -26.26 -44.41
C PRO A 599 10.00 -27.05 -44.67
N PHE A 600 10.38 -27.98 -43.75
CA PHE A 600 11.51 -28.88 -43.96
C PHE A 600 11.27 -29.87 -45.10
N LEU A 601 10.07 -30.45 -45.18
CA LEU A 601 9.69 -31.32 -46.26
C LEU A 601 9.68 -30.60 -47.62
N ALA A 602 9.22 -29.35 -47.64
CA ALA A 602 9.22 -28.54 -48.86
C ALA A 602 10.66 -28.19 -49.32
N VAL A 603 11.58 -27.88 -48.40
CA VAL A 603 13.00 -27.63 -48.74
C VAL A 603 13.66 -28.90 -49.30
N ILE A 604 13.43 -30.09 -48.68
CA ILE A 604 13.96 -31.36 -49.16
C ILE A 604 13.36 -31.69 -50.56
N CYS A 605 12.06 -31.46 -50.76
CA CYS A 605 11.41 -31.63 -52.03
C CYS A 605 12.04 -30.74 -53.13
N LEU A 606 12.28 -29.47 -52.82
CA LEU A 606 12.95 -28.54 -53.73
C LEU A 606 14.37 -29.00 -54.11
N PHE A 607 15.12 -29.48 -53.15
CA PHE A 607 16.46 -30.03 -53.38
C PHE A 607 16.41 -31.24 -54.29
N LEU A 608 15.42 -32.17 -54.09
CA LEU A 608 15.22 -33.33 -54.93
C LEU A 608 14.83 -32.95 -56.36
N LEU A 609 14.01 -31.92 -56.56
CA LEU A 609 13.63 -31.43 -57.87
C LEU A 609 14.84 -30.81 -58.60
N LEU A 610 15.74 -30.11 -57.87
CA LEU A 610 17.00 -29.61 -58.45
C LEU A 610 17.94 -30.78 -58.86
N LEU A 611 18.02 -31.82 -58.06
CA LEU A 611 18.77 -33.04 -58.38
C LEU A 611 18.16 -33.76 -59.56
N GLU A 612 16.84 -33.90 -59.67
CA GLU A 612 16.13 -34.48 -60.80
C GLU A 612 16.45 -33.69 -62.09
N TRP A 613 16.38 -32.34 -62.01
CA TRP A 613 16.71 -31.46 -63.16
C TRP A 613 18.15 -31.64 -63.62
N GLU A 614 19.11 -31.79 -62.70
CA GLU A 614 20.55 -32.02 -63.04
C GLU A 614 20.76 -33.42 -63.67
N VAL A 615 20.10 -34.47 -63.14
CA VAL A 615 20.11 -35.80 -63.71
C VAL A 615 19.48 -35.82 -65.10
N TYR A 616 18.36 -35.13 -65.29
CA TYR A 616 17.70 -34.95 -66.58
C TYR A 616 18.62 -34.27 -67.61
N ARG A 617 19.28 -33.16 -67.17
CA ARG A 617 20.19 -32.41 -68.00
C ARG A 617 21.42 -33.23 -68.47
N ARG A 618 21.90 -34.14 -67.66
CA ARG A 618 23.04 -35.04 -67.99
C ARG A 618 22.65 -36.24 -68.86
N GLY A 619 21.38 -36.41 -69.20
CA GLY A 619 20.91 -37.43 -70.11
C GLY A 619 20.90 -38.87 -69.57
N TYR A 620 20.72 -39.04 -68.25
CA TYR A 620 20.50 -40.33 -67.62
C TYR A 620 19.03 -40.79 -67.67
#